data_1a4728e4d52fcb7808ea46f287c93108
#
_entry.id   1a4728e4d52fcb7808ea46f287c93108
#
_cell.length_a   1.000
_cell.length_b   1.000
_cell.length_c   1.000
_cell.angle_alpha   90.00
_cell.angle_beta   90.00
_cell.angle_gamma   90.00
#
_symmetry.space_group_name_H-M   'P 1'
#
loop_
_entity.id
_entity.type
_entity.pdbx_description
1 polymer ?
#
loop_
_entity_poly.entity_id
_entity_poly.type
_entity_poly.pdbx_seq_one_letter_code
_entity_poly.pdbx_strand_id
1 'polypeptide(L)'
;MSRPLVAIVGRPNVGKSMLFNKLVGQRLSIVEDTPGVTRDRLYASAEWRGRTFDLVDTGGIEPSTDSEILLFMREQAQIAIDAATVIILVTDIRTGVTAADEDVATMLQRSRKPVVLAVNKADSTGATDPTLYEFYSLGLGDPIAVSAVHGHGTGDLLDACFQYFPEEEEEDAEDDVIHVAVIGKPNVGKSSLINRILGEKRVIVSDLAGTTRDAVDTPFENQYGRYVFIDTAGIRRKSRVEERVEKFSVMRAQLAIERADVCLILIDGRDGVTEQDTKIAGLAHEAGKASIIVVNKWDLVEKETGTLEKMRKDVMRDLSFMSYAPIVFISALTGQRTEKLFELINYVNDQSCMRITTGMLNNVLADAQIRVQPPTDKGRRLKIYYMTQTGIKPPCFVIFCNSRELFHFSYQRYIENQIRSVFGLEGTPVHLIIRQKGDQE
;
A
#
# COMPACT_ATOMS: atom_id res chain seq x y z
N MET A 1 -12.03 5.57 -1.18
CA MET A 1 -12.00 4.92 0.18
C MET A 1 -10.83 3.95 0.31
N SER A 2 -10.18 3.87 1.47
CA SER A 2 -9.17 2.83 1.73
C SER A 2 -9.86 1.47 1.81
N ARG A 3 -9.28 0.44 1.19
CA ARG A 3 -9.79 -0.93 1.25
C ARG A 3 -9.84 -1.40 2.71
N PRO A 4 -10.86 -2.18 3.10
CA PRO A 4 -10.88 -2.79 4.41
C PRO A 4 -9.63 -3.65 4.63
N LEU A 5 -8.98 -3.53 5.80
CA LEU A 5 -7.80 -4.32 6.14
C LEU A 5 -8.18 -5.41 7.14
N VAL A 6 -7.85 -6.66 6.82
CA VAL A 6 -8.05 -7.84 7.66
C VAL A 6 -6.70 -8.31 8.21
N ALA A 7 -6.49 -8.24 9.52
CA ALA A 7 -5.26 -8.71 10.16
C ALA A 7 -5.43 -10.15 10.64
N ILE A 8 -4.49 -11.03 10.28
CA ILE A 8 -4.43 -12.41 10.77
C ILE A 8 -3.45 -12.50 11.93
N VAL A 9 -3.95 -12.80 13.12
CA VAL A 9 -3.21 -12.80 14.38
C VAL A 9 -3.33 -14.18 15.06
N GLY A 10 -2.38 -14.55 15.88
CA GLY A 10 -2.40 -15.79 16.66
C GLY A 10 -0.99 -16.25 17.00
N ARG A 11 -0.86 -17.24 17.92
CA ARG A 11 0.43 -17.80 18.32
C ARG A 11 1.18 -18.47 17.17
N PRO A 12 2.47 -18.77 17.28
CA PRO A 12 3.24 -19.51 16.27
C PRO A 12 2.61 -20.89 15.97
N ASN A 13 2.75 -21.36 14.75
CA ASN A 13 2.39 -22.71 14.27
C ASN A 13 0.88 -23.05 14.25
N VAL A 14 -0.02 -22.10 14.47
CA VAL A 14 -1.48 -22.31 14.29
C VAL A 14 -1.92 -22.33 12.83
N GLY A 15 -1.03 -21.97 11.89
CA GLY A 15 -1.30 -22.01 10.45
C GLY A 15 -1.74 -20.67 9.84
N LYS A 16 -1.39 -19.54 10.44
CA LYS A 16 -1.71 -18.18 9.93
C LYS A 16 -1.31 -17.97 8.48
N SER A 17 -0.03 -18.20 8.15
CA SER A 17 0.48 -18.01 6.79
C SER A 17 -0.14 -18.97 5.78
N MET A 18 -0.55 -20.16 6.21
CA MET A 18 -1.28 -21.09 5.35
C MET A 18 -2.70 -20.60 5.08
N LEU A 19 -3.39 -20.09 6.13
CA LEU A 19 -4.70 -19.48 5.99
C LEU A 19 -4.63 -18.23 5.10
N PHE A 20 -3.66 -17.35 5.32
CA PHE A 20 -3.38 -16.19 4.47
C PHE A 20 -3.24 -16.60 3.00
N ASN A 21 -2.34 -17.53 2.68
CA ASN A 21 -2.15 -18.00 1.32
C ASN A 21 -3.43 -18.61 0.72
N LYS A 22 -4.25 -19.27 1.53
CA LYS A 22 -5.51 -19.87 1.09
C LYS A 22 -6.56 -18.80 0.78
N LEU A 23 -6.68 -17.79 1.61
CA LEU A 23 -7.60 -16.67 1.40
C LEU A 23 -7.23 -15.84 0.18
N VAL A 24 -5.94 -15.59 -0.03
CA VAL A 24 -5.41 -14.91 -1.21
C VAL A 24 -5.61 -15.76 -2.48
N GLY A 25 -5.50 -17.09 -2.39
CA GLY A 25 -5.59 -18.01 -3.53
C GLY A 25 -7.02 -18.30 -4.03
N GLN A 26 -8.06 -17.81 -3.38
CA GLN A 26 -9.46 -18.15 -3.76
C GLN A 26 -10.02 -17.42 -4.98
N ARG A 27 -9.42 -16.33 -5.44
CA ARG A 27 -9.48 -15.76 -6.81
C ARG A 27 -8.50 -14.59 -6.91
N LEU A 28 -7.34 -14.86 -7.47
CA LEU A 28 -6.37 -13.85 -7.84
C LEU A 28 -6.83 -13.16 -9.13
N SER A 29 -7.14 -11.88 -9.09
CA SER A 29 -6.77 -11.03 -10.20
C SER A 29 -5.26 -10.79 -10.07
N ILE A 30 -4.56 -11.22 -11.06
CA ILE A 30 -3.12 -11.39 -11.23
C ILE A 30 -2.35 -10.15 -10.74
N VAL A 31 -1.62 -10.27 -9.64
CA VAL A 31 -0.43 -9.45 -9.40
C VAL A 31 0.73 -10.17 -10.08
N GLU A 32 1.28 -9.54 -11.12
CA GLU A 32 2.34 -10.08 -11.97
C GLU A 32 3.58 -10.50 -11.15
N ASP A 33 4.09 -11.70 -11.45
CA ASP A 33 5.43 -12.15 -11.07
C ASP A 33 6.48 -11.24 -11.72
N THR A 34 7.00 -10.28 -10.99
CA THR A 34 8.22 -9.54 -11.39
C THR A 34 9.42 -10.29 -10.82
N PRO A 35 10.36 -10.77 -11.66
CA PRO A 35 11.58 -11.45 -11.18
C PRO A 35 12.50 -10.43 -10.53
N GLY A 36 12.82 -10.64 -9.24
CA GLY A 36 13.88 -9.90 -8.56
C GLY A 36 13.56 -9.36 -7.16
N VAL A 37 12.34 -9.52 -6.65
CA VAL A 37 11.96 -9.06 -5.30
C VAL A 37 11.87 -10.27 -4.36
N THR A 38 12.67 -10.25 -3.29
CA THR A 38 12.57 -11.21 -2.19
C THR A 38 11.18 -11.12 -1.57
N ARG A 39 10.42 -12.21 -1.65
CA ARG A 39 9.05 -12.36 -1.18
C ARG A 39 8.96 -12.29 0.35
N ASP A 40 8.86 -11.10 0.91
CA ASP A 40 8.29 -10.92 2.24
C ASP A 40 6.78 -10.72 2.08
N ARG A 41 6.04 -11.85 2.09
CA ARG A 41 4.59 -11.92 1.90
C ARG A 41 3.84 -11.50 3.17
N LEU A 42 3.90 -10.22 3.51
CA LEU A 42 3.15 -9.70 4.66
C LEU A 42 1.78 -9.15 4.30
N TYR A 43 1.59 -8.70 3.05
CA TYR A 43 0.36 -8.08 2.56
C TYR A 43 -0.08 -8.71 1.25
N ALA A 44 -1.38 -8.86 1.08
CA ALA A 44 -1.99 -9.24 -0.20
C ALA A 44 -3.42 -8.72 -0.28
N SER A 45 -3.86 -8.37 -1.48
CA SER A 45 -5.27 -8.07 -1.75
C SER A 45 -6.02 -9.35 -2.09
N ALA A 46 -7.25 -9.46 -1.60
CA ALA A 46 -8.17 -10.55 -1.90
C ALA A 46 -9.54 -9.99 -2.29
N GLU A 47 -10.34 -10.81 -2.97
CA GLU A 47 -11.70 -10.47 -3.36
C GLU A 47 -12.67 -11.52 -2.82
N TRP A 48 -13.78 -11.07 -2.24
CA TRP A 48 -14.88 -11.93 -1.83
C TRP A 48 -16.22 -11.26 -2.12
N ARG A 49 -17.14 -11.99 -2.76
CA ARG A 49 -18.48 -11.48 -3.15
C ARG A 49 -18.44 -10.14 -3.90
N GLY A 50 -17.43 -9.92 -4.74
CA GLY A 50 -17.27 -8.69 -5.54
C GLY A 50 -16.64 -7.51 -4.79
N ARG A 51 -16.30 -7.65 -3.50
CA ARG A 51 -15.62 -6.63 -2.72
C ARG A 51 -14.16 -6.97 -2.52
N THR A 52 -13.28 -6.00 -2.77
CA THR A 52 -11.84 -6.13 -2.54
C THR A 52 -11.46 -5.68 -1.14
N PHE A 53 -10.53 -6.39 -0.51
CA PHE A 53 -9.98 -6.07 0.80
C PHE A 53 -8.52 -6.50 0.88
N ASP A 54 -7.77 -5.93 1.83
CA ASP A 54 -6.38 -6.25 2.03
C ASP A 54 -6.20 -7.16 3.25
N LEU A 55 -5.28 -8.12 3.13
CA LEU A 55 -4.92 -9.07 4.17
C LEU A 55 -3.50 -8.80 4.66
N VAL A 56 -3.27 -8.89 5.97
CA VAL A 56 -1.94 -8.85 6.57
C VAL A 56 -1.69 -10.07 7.45
N ASP A 57 -0.57 -10.77 7.20
CA ASP A 57 -0.11 -11.88 8.05
C ASP A 57 0.94 -11.38 9.05
N THR A 58 0.61 -11.41 10.34
CA THR A 58 1.56 -11.05 11.41
C THR A 58 2.59 -12.14 11.71
N GLY A 59 2.43 -13.33 11.14
CA GLY A 59 3.30 -14.49 11.33
C GLY A 59 4.43 -14.64 10.32
N GLY A 60 4.48 -13.83 9.27
CA GLY A 60 5.47 -13.92 8.20
C GLY A 60 6.86 -13.37 8.54
N ILE A 61 7.07 -12.86 9.74
CA ILE A 61 8.35 -12.31 10.22
C ILE A 61 8.91 -13.24 11.29
N GLU A 62 9.88 -14.07 10.93
CA GLU A 62 10.64 -14.91 11.86
C GLU A 62 11.87 -14.15 12.39
N PRO A 63 11.98 -13.87 13.69
CA PRO A 63 13.17 -13.34 14.32
C PRO A 63 14.11 -14.45 14.79
N SER A 64 15.39 -14.16 14.89
CA SER A 64 16.46 -15.14 15.08
C SER A 64 16.93 -15.42 16.51
N THR A 65 16.24 -14.98 17.59
CA THR A 65 16.63 -15.23 19.01
C THR A 65 15.48 -15.19 20.03
N ASP A 66 15.56 -16.05 21.06
CA ASP A 66 14.42 -16.48 21.89
C ASP A 66 13.76 -15.47 22.87
N SER A 67 14.42 -14.46 23.36
CA SER A 67 13.82 -13.52 24.36
C SER A 67 13.35 -12.18 23.78
N GLU A 68 13.94 -11.73 22.71
CA GLU A 68 13.52 -10.52 21.98
C GLU A 68 12.31 -10.80 21.06
N ILE A 69 12.09 -12.06 20.73
CA ILE A 69 11.05 -12.56 19.83
C ILE A 69 9.63 -12.21 20.31
N LEU A 70 9.33 -12.43 21.58
CA LEU A 70 8.00 -12.20 22.12
C LEU A 70 7.60 -10.71 22.15
N LEU A 71 8.56 -9.83 22.43
CA LEU A 71 8.33 -8.37 22.36
C LEU A 71 8.13 -7.92 20.91
N PHE A 72 8.92 -8.44 19.99
CA PHE A 72 8.84 -8.13 18.57
C PHE A 72 7.51 -8.62 17.96
N MET A 73 7.08 -9.84 18.26
CA MET A 73 5.79 -10.38 17.80
C MET A 73 4.60 -9.59 18.35
N ARG A 74 4.67 -9.17 19.62
CA ARG A 74 3.65 -8.29 20.23
C ARG A 74 3.54 -6.95 19.54
N GLU A 75 4.67 -6.31 19.23
CA GLU A 75 4.67 -5.00 18.56
C GLU A 75 4.20 -5.10 17.11
N GLN A 76 4.56 -6.16 16.38
CA GLN A 76 4.07 -6.44 15.03
C GLN A 76 2.56 -6.69 15.01
N ALA A 77 2.09 -7.54 15.92
CA ALA A 77 0.67 -7.78 16.09
C ALA A 77 -0.09 -6.48 16.44
N GLN A 78 0.49 -5.64 17.30
CA GLN A 78 -0.14 -4.37 17.69
C GLN A 78 -0.30 -3.40 16.53
N ILE A 79 0.71 -3.29 15.64
CA ILE A 79 0.61 -2.43 14.44
C ILE A 79 -0.49 -2.93 13.50
N ALA A 80 -0.53 -4.24 13.26
CA ALA A 80 -1.55 -4.84 12.42
C ALA A 80 -2.95 -4.69 13.02
N ILE A 81 -3.09 -4.87 14.34
CA ILE A 81 -4.33 -4.68 15.09
C ILE A 81 -4.81 -3.23 14.98
N ASP A 82 -3.93 -2.26 15.21
CA ASP A 82 -4.27 -0.83 15.20
C ASP A 82 -4.79 -0.40 13.82
N ALA A 83 -4.23 -0.96 12.75
CA ALA A 83 -4.59 -0.63 11.37
C ALA A 83 -5.79 -1.46 10.82
N ALA A 84 -6.13 -2.58 11.44
CA ALA A 84 -7.15 -3.49 10.92
C ALA A 84 -8.58 -2.92 11.05
N THR A 85 -9.40 -3.18 10.02
CA THR A 85 -10.86 -3.02 10.08
C THR A 85 -11.49 -4.16 10.87
N VAL A 86 -11.01 -5.39 10.67
CA VAL A 86 -11.39 -6.60 11.40
C VAL A 86 -10.17 -7.49 11.62
N ILE A 87 -10.14 -8.23 12.70
CA ILE A 87 -9.03 -9.10 13.07
C ILE A 87 -9.51 -10.55 13.04
N ILE A 88 -8.74 -11.44 12.42
CA ILE A 88 -8.93 -12.88 12.53
C ILE A 88 -7.96 -13.41 13.57
N LEU A 89 -8.46 -13.89 14.73
CA LEU A 89 -7.65 -14.67 15.67
C LEU A 89 -7.65 -16.14 15.21
N VAL A 90 -6.48 -16.66 14.89
CA VAL A 90 -6.30 -18.05 14.46
C VAL A 90 -5.80 -18.88 15.65
N THR A 91 -6.53 -19.95 15.97
CA THR A 91 -6.18 -20.96 16.99
C THR A 91 -6.08 -22.35 16.33
N ASP A 92 -5.68 -23.37 17.08
CA ASP A 92 -5.48 -24.75 16.58
C ASP A 92 -6.38 -25.72 17.34
N ILE A 93 -7.34 -26.36 16.66
CA ILE A 93 -8.29 -27.30 17.25
C ILE A 93 -7.61 -28.49 17.91
N ARG A 94 -6.45 -28.93 17.38
CA ARG A 94 -5.74 -30.11 17.86
C ARG A 94 -5.07 -29.91 19.21
N THR A 95 -4.71 -28.68 19.56
CA THR A 95 -4.06 -28.33 20.82
C THR A 95 -5.04 -27.82 21.88
N GLY A 96 -6.27 -27.53 21.50
CA GLY A 96 -7.23 -26.84 22.34
C GLY A 96 -6.80 -25.39 22.65
N VAL A 97 -7.47 -24.77 23.62
CA VAL A 97 -7.14 -23.44 24.11
C VAL A 97 -5.86 -23.47 24.94
N THR A 98 -4.92 -22.60 24.65
CA THR A 98 -3.66 -22.47 25.41
C THR A 98 -3.58 -21.11 26.09
N ALA A 99 -2.73 -21.01 27.15
CA ALA A 99 -2.50 -19.73 27.84
C ALA A 99 -2.04 -18.62 26.88
N ALA A 100 -1.29 -18.94 25.80
CA ALA A 100 -0.88 -18.00 24.79
C ALA A 100 -2.08 -17.50 23.95
N ASP A 101 -3.08 -18.35 23.69
CA ASP A 101 -4.31 -17.95 22.99
C ASP A 101 -5.15 -17.02 23.90
N GLU A 102 -5.22 -17.28 25.21
CA GLU A 102 -5.89 -16.43 26.20
C GLU A 102 -5.23 -15.05 26.33
N ASP A 103 -3.88 -15.00 26.33
CA ASP A 103 -3.11 -13.75 26.35
C ASP A 103 -3.41 -12.88 25.12
N VAL A 104 -3.40 -13.50 23.92
CA VAL A 104 -3.71 -12.82 22.66
C VAL A 104 -5.19 -12.36 22.67
N ALA A 105 -6.13 -13.21 23.08
CA ALA A 105 -7.54 -12.86 23.17
C ALA A 105 -7.77 -11.65 24.09
N THR A 106 -7.12 -11.63 25.26
CA THR A 106 -7.18 -10.51 26.21
C THR A 106 -6.64 -9.22 25.57
N MET A 107 -5.56 -9.30 24.82
CA MET A 107 -4.98 -8.15 24.10
C MET A 107 -5.96 -7.64 23.04
N LEU A 108 -6.61 -8.54 22.30
CA LEU A 108 -7.57 -8.18 21.26
C LEU A 108 -8.85 -7.56 21.83
N GLN A 109 -9.37 -8.06 22.93
CA GLN A 109 -10.52 -7.48 23.65
C GLN A 109 -10.25 -6.02 24.07
N ARG A 110 -9.01 -5.71 24.50
CA ARG A 110 -8.61 -4.34 24.86
C ARG A 110 -8.51 -3.39 23.67
N SER A 111 -8.29 -3.90 22.47
CA SER A 111 -8.18 -3.08 21.25
C SER A 111 -9.52 -2.49 20.82
N ARG A 112 -10.65 -3.05 21.28
CA ARG A 112 -12.01 -2.71 20.87
C ARG A 112 -12.28 -2.84 19.36
N LYS A 113 -11.41 -3.51 18.63
CA LYS A 113 -11.61 -3.83 17.20
C LYS A 113 -12.49 -5.08 17.07
N PRO A 114 -13.27 -5.20 15.99
CA PRO A 114 -13.99 -6.44 15.70
C PRO A 114 -13.02 -7.61 15.56
N VAL A 115 -13.32 -8.74 16.21
CA VAL A 115 -12.51 -9.95 16.14
C VAL A 115 -13.38 -11.11 15.70
N VAL A 116 -12.88 -11.88 14.73
CA VAL A 116 -13.48 -13.15 14.28
C VAL A 116 -12.56 -14.28 14.68
N LEU A 117 -13.09 -15.28 15.39
CA LEU A 117 -12.31 -16.41 15.91
C LEU A 117 -12.30 -17.56 14.90
N ALA A 118 -11.14 -17.84 14.32
CA ALA A 118 -10.90 -18.96 13.41
C ALA A 118 -10.21 -20.11 14.12
N VAL A 119 -10.84 -21.24 14.25
CA VAL A 119 -10.27 -22.47 14.82
C VAL A 119 -9.78 -23.34 13.68
N ASN A 120 -8.47 -23.31 13.42
CA ASN A 120 -7.83 -23.95 12.28
C ASN A 120 -7.48 -25.42 12.53
N LYS A 121 -7.14 -26.13 11.45
CA LYS A 121 -6.82 -27.56 11.40
C LYS A 121 -8.02 -28.46 11.72
N ALA A 122 -9.23 -27.95 11.53
CA ALA A 122 -10.46 -28.71 11.56
C ALA A 122 -10.64 -29.49 10.23
N ASP A 123 -9.85 -30.55 10.07
CA ASP A 123 -9.78 -31.30 8.81
C ASP A 123 -10.94 -32.29 8.64
N SER A 124 -11.67 -32.63 9.72
CA SER A 124 -12.91 -33.39 9.67
C SER A 124 -14.07 -32.50 9.29
N THR A 125 -14.81 -32.89 8.27
CA THR A 125 -15.97 -32.19 7.72
C THR A 125 -17.11 -32.14 8.75
N GLY A 126 -17.31 -31.00 9.41
CA GLY A 126 -18.52 -30.73 10.16
C GLY A 126 -18.34 -29.70 11.26
N ALA A 127 -19.23 -28.71 11.29
CA ALA A 127 -19.38 -27.71 12.35
C ALA A 127 -19.79 -28.34 13.73
N THR A 128 -19.70 -29.63 13.88
CA THR A 128 -20.22 -30.41 15.01
C THR A 128 -19.11 -31.06 15.85
N ASP A 129 -17.85 -30.66 15.70
CA ASP A 129 -16.80 -31.15 16.59
C ASP A 129 -17.01 -30.55 18.00
N PRO A 130 -17.28 -31.41 19.02
CA PRO A 130 -17.50 -30.92 20.37
C PRO A 130 -16.34 -30.12 20.96
N THR A 131 -15.11 -30.33 20.46
CA THR A 131 -13.92 -29.61 20.89
C THR A 131 -13.96 -28.12 20.50
N LEU A 132 -14.77 -27.74 19.50
CA LEU A 132 -14.96 -26.35 19.11
C LEU A 132 -15.57 -25.50 20.25
N TYR A 133 -16.39 -26.12 21.13
CA TYR A 133 -17.05 -25.41 22.24
C TYR A 133 -16.05 -24.88 23.28
N GLU A 134 -14.86 -25.48 23.40
CA GLU A 134 -13.83 -25.02 24.32
C GLU A 134 -13.39 -23.58 23.99
N PHE A 135 -13.41 -23.19 22.71
CA PHE A 135 -12.92 -21.88 22.24
C PHE A 135 -13.85 -20.71 22.57
N TYR A 136 -15.09 -20.98 23.00
CA TYR A 136 -15.96 -19.94 23.58
C TYR A 136 -15.37 -19.30 24.85
N SER A 137 -14.49 -20.03 25.57
CA SER A 137 -13.79 -19.51 26.74
C SER A 137 -12.96 -18.28 26.47
N LEU A 138 -12.53 -18.05 25.20
CA LEU A 138 -11.78 -16.87 24.79
C LEU A 138 -12.63 -15.58 24.74
N GLY A 139 -13.98 -15.68 24.82
CA GLY A 139 -14.87 -14.53 24.88
C GLY A 139 -14.86 -13.62 23.66
N LEU A 140 -14.58 -14.18 22.46
CA LEU A 140 -14.47 -13.44 21.19
C LEU A 140 -15.63 -13.74 20.21
N GLY A 141 -16.75 -14.28 20.70
CA GLY A 141 -17.89 -14.66 19.88
C GLY A 141 -17.82 -16.11 19.40
N ASP A 142 -18.57 -16.43 18.35
CA ASP A 142 -18.71 -17.79 17.83
C ASP A 142 -17.43 -18.27 17.13
N PRO A 143 -16.83 -19.39 17.55
CA PRO A 143 -15.66 -19.96 16.89
C PRO A 143 -16.03 -20.58 15.55
N ILE A 144 -15.29 -20.23 14.48
CA ILE A 144 -15.50 -20.76 13.13
C ILE A 144 -14.44 -21.82 12.85
N ALA A 145 -14.89 -23.05 12.61
CA ALA A 145 -13.99 -24.14 12.25
C ALA A 145 -13.49 -23.96 10.81
N VAL A 146 -12.15 -23.93 10.65
CA VAL A 146 -11.53 -23.78 9.34
C VAL A 146 -10.45 -24.84 9.09
N SER A 147 -10.23 -25.20 7.84
CA SER A 147 -9.06 -25.95 7.41
C SER A 147 -8.30 -25.14 6.36
N ALA A 148 -7.22 -24.49 6.77
CA ALA A 148 -6.37 -23.73 5.86
C ALA A 148 -5.76 -24.61 4.74
N VAL A 149 -5.55 -25.91 4.99
CA VAL A 149 -5.04 -26.88 4.02
C VAL A 149 -6.09 -27.16 2.95
N HIS A 150 -7.30 -27.51 3.36
CA HIS A 150 -8.37 -27.94 2.47
C HIS A 150 -9.28 -26.79 1.99
N GLY A 151 -9.27 -25.65 2.68
CA GLY A 151 -10.13 -24.50 2.37
C GLY A 151 -11.55 -24.62 2.92
N HIS A 152 -11.81 -25.59 3.81
CA HIS A 152 -13.12 -25.72 4.44
C HIS A 152 -13.33 -24.58 5.44
N GLY A 153 -14.56 -24.05 5.54
CA GLY A 153 -14.95 -22.99 6.47
C GLY A 153 -14.36 -21.60 6.15
N THR A 154 -13.54 -21.46 5.10
CA THR A 154 -12.96 -20.16 4.73
C THR A 154 -14.01 -19.17 4.21
N GLY A 155 -15.07 -19.66 3.57
CA GLY A 155 -16.20 -18.83 3.14
C GLY A 155 -16.97 -18.24 4.32
N ASP A 156 -17.31 -19.08 5.30
CA ASP A 156 -18.02 -18.67 6.52
C ASP A 156 -17.17 -17.67 7.32
N LEU A 157 -15.84 -17.88 7.37
CA LEU A 157 -14.90 -16.97 8.01
C LEU A 157 -14.89 -15.60 7.32
N LEU A 158 -14.86 -15.56 5.98
CA LEU A 158 -14.91 -14.31 5.23
C LEU A 158 -16.28 -13.63 5.38
N ASP A 159 -17.38 -14.38 5.35
CA ASP A 159 -18.71 -13.82 5.57
C ASP A 159 -18.83 -13.17 6.96
N ALA A 160 -18.24 -13.77 7.99
CA ALA A 160 -18.20 -13.20 9.33
C ALA A 160 -17.34 -11.90 9.37
N CYS A 161 -16.24 -11.84 8.62
CA CYS A 161 -15.45 -10.63 8.52
C CYS A 161 -16.20 -9.51 7.80
N PHE A 162 -16.95 -9.84 6.75
CA PHE A 162 -17.68 -8.89 5.92
C PHE A 162 -18.76 -8.10 6.68
N GLN A 163 -19.31 -8.64 7.74
CA GLN A 163 -20.28 -7.95 8.61
C GLN A 163 -19.70 -6.66 9.23
N TYR A 164 -18.37 -6.59 9.35
CA TYR A 164 -17.66 -5.45 9.92
C TYR A 164 -17.04 -4.53 8.86
N PHE A 165 -17.19 -4.86 7.57
CA PHE A 165 -16.72 -3.98 6.53
C PHE A 165 -17.67 -2.78 6.41
N PRO A 166 -17.15 -1.57 6.22
CA PRO A 166 -18.00 -0.40 5.98
C PRO A 166 -18.91 -0.68 4.79
N GLU A 167 -20.15 -0.24 4.85
CA GLU A 167 -21.03 -0.23 3.68
C GLU A 167 -20.35 0.56 2.56
N GLU A 168 -20.46 0.07 1.33
CA GLU A 168 -20.08 0.86 0.16
C GLU A 168 -21.11 1.98 0.06
N GLU A 169 -20.79 3.13 0.66
CA GLU A 169 -21.49 4.37 0.29
C GLU A 169 -21.17 4.58 -1.19
N GLU A 170 -22.19 4.64 -2.03
CA GLU A 170 -22.06 5.10 -3.42
C GLU A 170 -21.18 6.35 -3.36
N GLU A 171 -20.14 6.42 -4.23
CA GLU A 171 -19.24 7.57 -4.33
C GLU A 171 -20.11 8.82 -4.61
N ASP A 172 -20.66 9.39 -3.55
CA ASP A 172 -21.10 10.77 -3.61
C ASP A 172 -19.86 11.62 -3.85
N ALA A 173 -19.89 12.36 -4.94
CA ALA A 173 -18.79 13.14 -5.52
C ALA A 173 -18.32 14.33 -4.63
N GLU A 174 -18.21 14.16 -3.31
CA GLU A 174 -17.91 15.24 -2.36
C GLU A 174 -16.67 15.04 -1.50
N ASP A 175 -15.86 14.02 -1.68
CA ASP A 175 -14.62 13.92 -0.91
C ASP A 175 -13.39 14.44 -1.69
N ASP A 176 -13.30 15.77 -1.80
CA ASP A 176 -12.08 16.52 -2.17
C ASP A 176 -10.95 16.37 -1.11
N VAL A 177 -10.89 15.25 -0.39
CA VAL A 177 -9.88 15.01 0.63
C VAL A 177 -8.78 14.13 0.09
N ILE A 178 -7.55 14.63 0.08
CA ILE A 178 -6.38 13.88 -0.39
C ILE A 178 -5.67 13.23 0.79
N HIS A 179 -5.51 11.91 0.75
CA HIS A 179 -4.78 11.14 1.74
C HIS A 179 -3.28 11.15 1.42
N VAL A 180 -2.48 11.64 2.37
CA VAL A 180 -1.04 11.86 2.17
C VAL A 180 -0.23 11.03 3.16
N ALA A 181 0.63 10.14 2.63
CA ALA A 181 1.63 9.42 3.43
C ALA A 181 2.99 10.14 3.38
N VAL A 182 3.62 10.34 4.54
CA VAL A 182 4.98 10.86 4.65
C VAL A 182 5.93 9.74 5.01
N ILE A 183 6.69 9.26 4.03
CA ILE A 183 7.57 8.10 4.13
C ILE A 183 9.05 8.48 3.96
N GLY A 184 9.96 7.65 4.42
CA GLY A 184 11.40 7.88 4.35
C GLY A 184 12.14 7.23 5.53
N LYS A 185 13.47 7.16 5.45
CA LYS A 185 14.33 6.58 6.50
C LYS A 185 14.17 7.31 7.85
N PRO A 186 14.61 6.73 8.98
CA PRO A 186 14.66 7.41 10.27
C PRO A 186 15.47 8.73 10.18
N ASN A 187 15.10 9.72 10.99
CA ASN A 187 15.79 11.01 11.13
C ASN A 187 15.88 11.89 9.86
N VAL A 188 15.18 11.55 8.78
CA VAL A 188 15.12 12.36 7.54
C VAL A 188 14.29 13.65 7.72
N GLY A 189 13.53 13.76 8.83
CA GLY A 189 12.73 14.93 9.16
C GLY A 189 11.23 14.81 8.95
N LYS A 190 10.68 13.58 8.88
CA LYS A 190 9.22 13.34 8.75
C LYS A 190 8.42 14.05 9.85
N SER A 191 8.80 13.83 11.11
CA SER A 191 8.13 14.48 12.27
C SER A 191 8.25 16.01 12.22
N SER A 192 9.40 16.52 11.78
CA SER A 192 9.61 17.97 11.65
C SER A 192 8.71 18.55 10.55
N LEU A 193 8.56 17.86 9.43
CA LEU A 193 7.68 18.30 8.35
C LEU A 193 6.22 18.29 8.79
N ILE A 194 5.74 17.21 9.40
CA ILE A 194 4.37 17.11 9.91
C ILE A 194 4.11 18.18 10.98
N ASN A 195 5.02 18.37 11.94
CA ASN A 195 4.86 19.40 12.96
C ASN A 195 4.86 20.82 12.37
N ARG A 196 5.65 21.07 11.32
CA ARG A 196 5.65 22.34 10.61
C ARG A 196 4.31 22.58 9.92
N ILE A 197 3.81 21.61 9.15
CA ILE A 197 2.52 21.68 8.45
C ILE A 197 1.39 21.94 9.45
N LEU A 198 1.32 21.17 10.54
CA LEU A 198 0.26 21.28 11.54
C LEU A 198 0.42 22.50 12.46
N GLY A 199 1.62 23.08 12.57
CA GLY A 199 1.91 24.27 13.39
C GLY A 199 1.68 25.61 12.68
N GLU A 200 1.63 25.64 11.37
CA GLU A 200 1.41 26.85 10.54
C GLU A 200 -0.07 27.15 10.33
N LYS A 201 -0.80 27.47 11.40
CA LYS A 201 -2.14 28.06 11.43
C LYS A 201 -3.37 27.16 11.12
N ARG A 202 -4.10 26.95 12.20
CA ARG A 202 -5.52 26.61 12.30
C ARG A 202 -5.94 25.27 11.68
N VAL A 203 -5.71 24.25 12.45
CA VAL A 203 -6.63 23.11 12.47
C VAL A 203 -8.01 23.65 12.81
N ILE A 204 -8.86 23.85 11.82
CA ILE A 204 -10.28 23.77 12.03
C ILE A 204 -10.53 22.27 12.15
N VAL A 205 -10.55 21.76 13.38
CA VAL A 205 -11.15 20.46 13.68
C VAL A 205 -12.64 20.69 13.47
N SER A 206 -13.09 20.65 12.20
CA SER A 206 -14.48 20.41 11.91
C SER A 206 -14.72 18.96 12.27
N ASP A 207 -15.78 18.70 13.06
CA ASP A 207 -16.37 17.38 13.20
C ASP A 207 -16.92 16.93 11.83
N LEU A 208 -16.01 16.57 10.92
CA LEU A 208 -16.36 15.90 9.67
C LEU A 208 -16.79 14.49 10.08
N ALA A 209 -18.10 14.30 10.13
CA ALA A 209 -18.70 12.99 10.30
C ALA A 209 -18.13 12.07 9.22
N GLY A 210 -17.33 11.06 9.63
CA GLY A 210 -16.68 10.10 8.72
C GLY A 210 -15.15 10.03 8.79
N THR A 211 -14.42 11.06 9.28
CA THR A 211 -12.94 11.07 9.28
C THR A 211 -12.28 10.54 10.57
N THR A 212 -13.04 10.17 11.58
CA THR A 212 -12.55 9.71 12.90
C THR A 212 -12.39 8.19 12.99
N ARG A 213 -12.02 7.50 11.90
CA ARG A 213 -11.88 6.02 11.99
C ARG A 213 -10.55 5.53 12.56
N ASP A 214 -9.48 6.34 12.53
CA ASP A 214 -8.20 5.96 13.15
C ASP A 214 -7.61 7.10 13.99
N ALA A 215 -7.38 6.87 15.26
CA ALA A 215 -6.75 7.81 16.21
C ALA A 215 -5.30 8.18 15.83
N VAL A 216 -4.83 7.77 14.67
CA VAL A 216 -3.46 7.85 14.17
C VAL A 216 -3.32 8.86 13.02
N ASP A 217 -4.41 9.17 12.32
CA ASP A 217 -4.44 10.08 11.18
C ASP A 217 -4.75 11.52 11.62
N THR A 218 -4.24 12.50 10.88
CA THR A 218 -4.47 13.91 11.20
C THR A 218 -5.09 14.63 10.01
N PRO A 219 -6.35 15.07 10.11
CA PRO A 219 -6.96 15.95 9.12
C PRO A 219 -6.30 17.32 9.14
N PHE A 220 -6.18 17.92 7.98
CA PHE A 220 -5.58 19.23 7.79
C PHE A 220 -6.26 19.95 6.61
N GLU A 221 -6.62 21.21 6.81
CA GLU A 221 -7.22 22.06 5.78
C GLU A 221 -6.47 23.37 5.66
N ASN A 222 -6.26 23.82 4.43
CA ASN A 222 -5.66 25.12 4.13
C ASN A 222 -6.28 25.73 2.86
N GLN A 223 -5.72 26.84 2.39
CA GLN A 223 -6.18 27.52 1.16
C GLN A 223 -6.05 26.67 -0.13
N TYR A 224 -5.29 25.56 -0.11
CA TYR A 224 -5.08 24.68 -1.25
C TYR A 224 -6.04 23.49 -1.28
N GLY A 225 -6.69 23.15 -0.16
CA GLY A 225 -7.63 22.05 -0.06
C GLY A 225 -7.65 21.34 1.28
N ARG A 226 -8.29 20.16 1.28
CA ARG A 226 -8.44 19.29 2.45
C ARG A 226 -7.56 18.05 2.31
N TYR A 227 -6.86 17.70 3.38
CA TYR A 227 -5.88 16.61 3.42
C TYR A 227 -6.06 15.77 4.67
N VAL A 228 -5.67 14.50 4.59
CA VAL A 228 -5.49 13.62 5.75
C VAL A 228 -4.08 13.07 5.73
N PHE A 229 -3.26 13.46 6.72
CA PHE A 229 -1.92 12.88 6.88
C PHE A 229 -2.01 11.57 7.65
N ILE A 230 -1.58 10.48 7.01
CA ILE A 230 -1.69 9.11 7.50
C ILE A 230 -0.56 8.79 8.48
N ASP A 231 -0.86 8.01 9.53
CA ASP A 231 0.07 7.48 10.56
C ASP A 231 0.90 8.56 11.28
N THR A 232 0.31 9.73 11.55
CA THR A 232 1.04 10.82 12.23
C THR A 232 1.36 10.52 13.69
N ALA A 233 0.58 9.69 14.40
CA ALA A 233 0.85 9.30 15.78
C ALA A 233 2.09 8.40 15.90
N GLY A 234 2.33 7.52 14.94
CA GLY A 234 3.56 6.76 14.83
C GLY A 234 4.79 7.66 14.65
N ILE A 235 4.62 8.74 13.91
CA ILE A 235 5.66 9.77 13.71
C ILE A 235 5.90 10.59 14.99
N ARG A 236 4.85 10.92 15.77
CA ARG A 236 4.95 11.72 16.99
C ARG A 236 5.53 10.96 18.20
N ARG A 237 5.20 9.67 18.36
CA ARG A 237 5.67 8.85 19.50
C ARG A 237 7.17 8.53 19.48
N LYS A 238 7.83 8.59 18.32
CA LYS A 238 9.22 8.20 18.10
C LYS A 238 10.28 9.19 18.58
N SER A 239 9.94 10.35 19.12
CA SER A 239 10.94 11.29 19.65
C SER A 239 11.67 10.79 20.92
N ARG A 240 11.36 9.59 21.44
CA ARG A 240 11.88 9.08 22.73
C ARG A 240 12.57 7.72 22.75
N VAL A 241 12.58 6.94 21.63
CA VAL A 241 13.21 5.60 21.63
C VAL A 241 14.01 5.41 20.35
N GLU A 242 15.31 5.52 20.43
CA GLU A 242 16.30 5.24 19.37
C GLU A 242 16.71 3.76 19.37
N GLU A 243 16.99 3.22 18.17
CA GLU A 243 17.81 2.05 17.82
C GLU A 243 17.20 0.69 17.45
N ARG A 244 15.89 0.38 17.64
CA ARG A 244 15.35 -0.95 17.24
C ARG A 244 14.38 -0.92 16.05
N VAL A 245 14.54 0.01 15.09
CA VAL A 245 13.41 0.58 14.36
C VAL A 245 13.36 0.27 12.86
N GLU A 246 14.34 -0.40 12.25
CA GLU A 246 14.38 -0.51 10.77
C GLU A 246 13.23 -1.34 10.18
N LYS A 247 12.99 -2.56 10.69
CA LYS A 247 11.91 -3.42 10.18
C LYS A 247 10.51 -2.85 10.45
N PHE A 248 10.31 -2.22 11.62
CA PHE A 248 9.04 -1.53 11.94
C PHE A 248 8.77 -0.31 11.07
N SER A 249 9.83 0.37 10.65
CA SER A 249 9.71 1.53 9.78
C SER A 249 9.17 1.14 8.40
N VAL A 250 9.59 -0.01 7.87
CA VAL A 250 9.17 -0.52 6.55
C VAL A 250 7.69 -0.94 6.58
N MET A 251 7.27 -1.73 7.58
CA MET A 251 5.88 -2.18 7.69
C MET A 251 4.90 -1.02 7.87
N ARG A 252 5.24 -0.03 8.71
CA ARG A 252 4.41 1.18 8.85
C ARG A 252 4.37 2.01 7.58
N ALA A 253 5.51 2.13 6.90
CA ALA A 253 5.55 2.82 5.61
C ALA A 253 4.63 2.11 4.60
N GLN A 254 4.63 0.79 4.58
CA GLN A 254 3.76 0.01 3.69
C GLN A 254 2.28 0.22 4.01
N LEU A 255 1.87 0.16 5.28
CA LEU A 255 0.50 0.45 5.70
C LEU A 255 0.05 1.87 5.34
N ALA A 256 0.94 2.84 5.54
CA ALA A 256 0.65 4.23 5.18
C ALA A 256 0.54 4.39 3.66
N ILE A 257 1.41 3.73 2.89
CA ILE A 257 1.40 3.73 1.43
C ILE A 257 0.07 3.17 0.92
N GLU A 258 -0.38 2.01 1.41
CA GLU A 258 -1.62 1.38 0.95
C GLU A 258 -2.85 2.30 1.06
N ARG A 259 -2.91 3.11 2.12
CA ARG A 259 -4.02 4.01 2.42
C ARG A 259 -3.90 5.40 1.75
N ALA A 260 -2.74 5.72 1.20
CA ALA A 260 -2.47 7.04 0.62
C ALA A 260 -2.96 7.17 -0.82
N ASP A 261 -3.36 8.38 -1.20
CA ASP A 261 -3.47 8.82 -2.59
C ASP A 261 -2.12 9.31 -3.11
N VAL A 262 -1.39 10.06 -2.27
CA VAL A 262 -0.08 10.65 -2.61
C VAL A 262 0.96 10.32 -1.54
N CYS A 263 2.13 9.84 -1.94
CA CYS A 263 3.27 9.57 -1.09
C CYS A 263 4.33 10.67 -1.20
N LEU A 264 4.68 11.29 -0.06
CA LEU A 264 5.83 12.18 0.07
C LEU A 264 7.05 11.35 0.50
N ILE A 265 7.98 11.13 -0.40
CA ILE A 265 9.20 10.35 -0.16
C ILE A 265 10.31 11.29 0.28
N LEU A 266 10.60 11.33 1.59
CA LEU A 266 11.59 12.23 2.17
C LEU A 266 13.00 11.66 2.07
N ILE A 267 13.93 12.48 1.57
CA ILE A 267 15.36 12.19 1.44
C ILE A 267 16.13 13.28 2.20
N ASP A 268 17.19 12.91 2.93
CA ASP A 268 18.09 13.89 3.56
C ASP A 268 19.02 14.52 2.51
N GLY A 269 18.93 15.82 2.32
CA GLY A 269 19.74 16.55 1.34
C GLY A 269 21.25 16.51 1.58
N ARG A 270 21.70 16.21 2.82
CA ARG A 270 23.14 16.08 3.13
C ARG A 270 23.69 14.72 2.73
N ASP A 271 22.89 13.66 2.96
CA ASP A 271 23.32 12.28 2.73
C ASP A 271 23.12 11.86 1.25
N GLY A 272 22.19 12.52 0.54
CA GLY A 272 21.69 12.08 -0.76
C GLY A 272 20.81 10.82 -0.65
N VAL A 273 20.63 10.12 -1.77
CA VAL A 273 19.86 8.89 -1.83
C VAL A 273 20.67 7.74 -1.26
N THR A 274 20.10 7.00 -0.33
CA THR A 274 20.70 5.79 0.26
C THR A 274 19.93 4.55 -0.20
N GLU A 275 20.52 3.37 0.02
CA GLU A 275 19.86 2.09 -0.29
C GLU A 275 18.50 1.94 0.42
N GLN A 276 18.39 2.44 1.66
CA GLN A 276 17.13 2.44 2.41
C GLN A 276 16.08 3.36 1.79
N ASP A 277 16.48 4.53 1.30
CA ASP A 277 15.58 5.45 0.58
C ASP A 277 15.08 4.80 -0.72
N THR A 278 15.95 4.10 -1.45
CA THR A 278 15.58 3.36 -2.68
C THR A 278 14.57 2.24 -2.38
N LYS A 279 14.75 1.47 -1.30
CA LYS A 279 13.80 0.44 -0.88
C LYS A 279 12.42 1.02 -0.54
N ILE A 280 12.39 2.12 0.23
CA ILE A 280 11.13 2.77 0.61
C ILE A 280 10.42 3.38 -0.61
N ALA A 281 11.17 4.00 -1.51
CA ALA A 281 10.65 4.53 -2.76
C ALA A 281 10.10 3.40 -3.66
N GLY A 282 10.77 2.25 -3.68
CA GLY A 282 10.32 1.04 -4.38
C GLY A 282 8.96 0.57 -3.91
N LEU A 283 8.69 0.56 -2.60
CA LEU A 283 7.38 0.17 -2.06
C LEU A 283 6.25 1.07 -2.58
N ALA A 284 6.46 2.39 -2.64
CA ALA A 284 5.46 3.32 -3.16
C ALA A 284 5.22 3.13 -4.66
N HIS A 285 6.29 2.86 -5.43
CA HIS A 285 6.23 2.58 -6.85
C HIS A 285 5.48 1.27 -7.15
N GLU A 286 5.81 0.18 -6.44
CA GLU A 286 5.17 -1.13 -6.59
C GLU A 286 3.69 -1.10 -6.20
N ALA A 287 3.34 -0.32 -5.16
CA ALA A 287 1.96 -0.08 -4.77
C ALA A 287 1.17 0.82 -5.76
N GLY A 288 1.80 1.29 -6.82
CA GLY A 288 1.16 2.13 -7.84
C GLY A 288 0.77 3.53 -7.35
N LYS A 289 1.37 4.02 -6.27
CA LYS A 289 0.95 5.29 -5.64
C LYS A 289 1.56 6.51 -6.33
N ALA A 290 0.76 7.55 -6.44
CA ALA A 290 1.25 8.85 -6.85
C ALA A 290 2.30 9.35 -5.84
N SER A 291 3.42 9.91 -6.31
CA SER A 291 4.60 10.12 -5.47
C SER A 291 5.33 11.42 -5.79
N ILE A 292 5.83 12.07 -4.75
CA ILE A 292 6.66 13.27 -4.81
C ILE A 292 7.95 12.98 -4.04
N ILE A 293 9.10 13.21 -4.65
CA ILE A 293 10.41 13.11 -4.00
C ILE A 293 10.71 14.44 -3.31
N VAL A 294 10.88 14.40 -1.99
CA VAL A 294 11.09 15.57 -1.14
C VAL A 294 12.49 15.55 -0.57
N VAL A 295 13.39 16.36 -1.11
CA VAL A 295 14.75 16.53 -0.56
C VAL A 295 14.67 17.54 0.57
N ASN A 296 14.73 17.04 1.81
CA ASN A 296 14.62 17.82 3.03
C ASN A 296 15.99 18.22 3.58
N LYS A 297 16.00 19.09 4.59
CA LYS A 297 17.19 19.68 5.22
C LYS A 297 18.03 20.49 4.22
N TRP A 298 17.40 21.12 3.26
CA TRP A 298 18.06 21.93 2.24
C TRP A 298 18.77 23.17 2.81
N ASP A 299 18.43 23.56 4.02
CA ASP A 299 19.13 24.60 4.80
C ASP A 299 20.55 24.22 5.20
N LEU A 300 20.83 22.91 5.35
CA LEU A 300 22.13 22.38 5.78
C LEU A 300 23.05 22.00 4.60
N VAL A 301 22.57 22.11 3.36
CA VAL A 301 23.37 21.81 2.16
C VAL A 301 24.18 23.05 1.78
N GLU A 302 25.49 22.88 1.58
CA GLU A 302 26.35 23.93 1.04
C GLU A 302 25.94 24.25 -0.39
N LYS A 303 25.69 25.53 -0.66
CA LYS A 303 25.11 26.00 -1.93
C LYS A 303 26.16 26.67 -2.78
N GLU A 304 26.57 26.00 -3.84
CA GLU A 304 27.37 26.53 -4.91
C GLU A 304 26.52 26.70 -6.18
N THR A 305 27.07 27.36 -7.20
CA THR A 305 26.39 27.47 -8.48
C THR A 305 26.17 26.08 -9.07
N GLY A 306 24.89 25.72 -9.32
CA GLY A 306 24.53 24.42 -9.89
C GLY A 306 24.30 23.28 -8.90
N THR A 307 24.47 23.48 -7.58
CA THR A 307 24.23 22.46 -6.54
C THR A 307 22.85 21.83 -6.66
N LEU A 308 21.81 22.62 -6.89
CA LEU A 308 20.43 22.13 -7.04
C LEU A 308 20.28 21.19 -8.23
N GLU A 309 20.81 21.57 -9.39
CA GLU A 309 20.72 20.77 -10.62
C GLU A 309 21.57 19.49 -10.53
N LYS A 310 22.72 19.55 -9.89
CA LYS A 310 23.54 18.38 -9.61
C LYS A 310 22.78 17.39 -8.72
N MET A 311 22.26 17.87 -7.57
CA MET A 311 21.49 17.03 -6.67
C MET A 311 20.25 16.41 -7.33
N ARG A 312 19.54 17.18 -8.16
CA ARG A 312 18.41 16.68 -8.96
C ARG A 312 18.83 15.52 -9.86
N LYS A 313 19.95 15.66 -10.58
CA LYS A 313 20.48 14.62 -11.46
C LYS A 313 20.89 13.37 -10.68
N ASP A 314 21.52 13.54 -9.53
CA ASP A 314 21.93 12.43 -8.68
C ASP A 314 20.71 11.66 -8.15
N VAL A 315 19.70 12.36 -7.63
CA VAL A 315 18.43 11.74 -7.18
C VAL A 315 17.72 11.00 -8.33
N MET A 316 17.64 11.62 -9.52
CA MET A 316 17.02 10.99 -10.69
C MET A 316 17.79 9.76 -11.20
N ARG A 317 19.13 9.74 -11.08
CA ARG A 317 19.95 8.59 -11.40
C ARG A 317 19.67 7.44 -10.44
N ASP A 318 19.68 7.72 -9.15
CA ASP A 318 19.59 6.72 -8.09
C ASP A 318 18.16 6.19 -7.92
N LEU A 319 17.13 6.98 -8.26
CA LEU A 319 15.71 6.62 -8.31
C LEU A 319 15.16 6.58 -9.76
N SER A 320 15.94 6.05 -10.70
CA SER A 320 15.61 6.06 -12.14
C SER A 320 14.29 5.35 -12.48
N PHE A 321 13.84 4.39 -11.66
CA PHE A 321 12.54 3.72 -11.78
C PHE A 321 11.34 4.65 -11.47
N MET A 322 11.58 5.76 -10.75
CA MET A 322 10.59 6.79 -10.43
C MET A 322 10.83 8.10 -11.20
N SER A 323 11.33 8.02 -12.42
CA SER A 323 11.61 9.20 -13.26
C SER A 323 10.40 10.11 -13.52
N TYR A 324 9.20 9.60 -13.27
CA TYR A 324 7.94 10.34 -13.36
C TYR A 324 7.68 11.24 -12.14
N ALA A 325 8.33 11.00 -11.00
CA ALA A 325 8.05 11.70 -9.76
C ALA A 325 8.74 13.09 -9.73
N PRO A 326 8.00 14.18 -9.46
CA PRO A 326 8.59 15.50 -9.31
C PRO A 326 9.49 15.56 -8.06
N ILE A 327 10.57 16.35 -8.15
CA ILE A 327 11.51 16.54 -7.05
C ILE A 327 11.38 17.96 -6.52
N VAL A 328 11.16 18.09 -5.21
CA VAL A 328 11.11 19.36 -4.50
C VAL A 328 12.17 19.42 -3.40
N PHE A 329 12.80 20.58 -3.23
CA PHE A 329 13.82 20.83 -2.22
C PHE A 329 13.23 21.74 -1.13
N ILE A 330 13.18 21.24 0.11
CA ILE A 330 12.57 21.95 1.25
C ILE A 330 13.49 21.99 2.47
N SER A 331 13.15 22.85 3.41
CA SER A 331 13.60 22.72 4.80
C SER A 331 12.39 22.69 5.72
N ALA A 332 12.13 21.52 6.29
CA ALA A 332 11.07 21.35 7.29
C ALA A 332 11.34 22.17 8.57
N LEU A 333 12.60 22.46 8.87
CA LEU A 333 13.00 23.26 10.04
C LEU A 333 12.66 24.74 9.85
N THR A 334 13.05 25.32 8.71
CA THR A 334 12.89 26.76 8.44
C THR A 334 11.53 27.08 7.77
N GLY A 335 10.81 26.09 7.25
CA GLY A 335 9.58 26.29 6.47
C GLY A 335 9.84 26.63 5.01
N GLN A 336 11.09 26.58 4.53
CA GLN A 336 11.43 26.95 3.17
C GLN A 336 10.72 26.02 2.16
N ARG A 337 9.87 26.58 1.30
CA ARG A 337 9.14 25.89 0.21
C ARG A 337 8.16 24.80 0.68
N THR A 338 7.74 24.79 1.95
CA THR A 338 6.75 23.82 2.45
C THR A 338 5.36 24.05 1.84
N GLU A 339 4.97 25.30 1.56
CA GLU A 339 3.70 25.60 0.88
C GLU A 339 3.62 25.01 -0.52
N LYS A 340 4.76 24.98 -1.24
CA LYS A 340 4.82 24.39 -2.60
C LYS A 340 4.49 22.89 -2.63
N LEU A 341 4.58 22.20 -1.50
CA LEU A 341 4.18 20.79 -1.40
C LEU A 341 2.69 20.61 -1.67
N PHE A 342 1.84 21.51 -1.19
CA PHE A 342 0.39 21.40 -1.38
C PHE A 342 -0.03 21.57 -2.84
N GLU A 343 0.61 22.50 -3.55
CA GLU A 343 0.41 22.66 -5.00
C GLU A 343 0.81 21.39 -5.76
N LEU A 344 1.94 20.79 -5.38
CA LEU A 344 2.40 19.54 -5.99
C LEU A 344 1.54 18.34 -5.61
N ILE A 345 1.05 18.25 -4.36
CA ILE A 345 0.15 17.17 -3.92
C ILE A 345 -1.13 17.21 -4.76
N ASN A 346 -1.76 18.36 -4.91
CA ASN A 346 -2.96 18.52 -5.73
C ASN A 346 -2.67 18.14 -7.19
N TYR A 347 -1.62 18.72 -7.76
CA TYR A 347 -1.23 18.45 -9.14
C TYR A 347 -1.01 16.95 -9.41
N VAL A 348 -0.25 16.27 -8.55
CA VAL A 348 0.08 14.85 -8.71
C VAL A 348 -1.16 13.97 -8.51
N ASN A 349 -2.03 14.34 -7.55
CA ASN A 349 -3.31 13.66 -7.36
C ASN A 349 -4.19 13.79 -8.61
N ASP A 350 -4.32 14.99 -9.18
CA ASP A 350 -5.09 15.24 -10.40
C ASP A 350 -4.54 14.43 -11.58
N GLN A 351 -3.21 14.35 -11.71
CA GLN A 351 -2.57 13.51 -12.73
C GLN A 351 -2.91 12.02 -12.55
N SER A 352 -2.99 11.53 -11.32
CA SER A 352 -3.35 10.14 -11.02
C SER A 352 -4.81 9.81 -11.28
N CYS A 353 -5.69 10.81 -11.18
CA CYS A 353 -7.14 10.69 -11.44
C CYS A 353 -7.51 10.93 -12.91
N MET A 354 -6.57 11.31 -13.75
CA MET A 354 -6.83 11.71 -15.13
C MET A 354 -7.48 10.59 -15.93
N ARG A 355 -8.62 10.90 -16.57
CA ARG A 355 -9.27 10.01 -17.53
C ARG A 355 -9.04 10.50 -18.94
N ILE A 356 -8.47 9.61 -19.77
CA ILE A 356 -8.13 9.88 -21.16
C ILE A 356 -9.10 9.07 -22.04
N THR A 357 -9.71 9.73 -23.01
CA THR A 357 -10.65 9.05 -23.90
C THR A 357 -9.95 8.04 -24.81
N THR A 358 -10.63 6.94 -25.14
CA THR A 358 -10.11 5.90 -26.03
C THR A 358 -9.67 6.46 -27.40
N GLY A 359 -10.37 7.46 -27.91
CA GLY A 359 -10.00 8.12 -29.18
C GLY A 359 -8.64 8.81 -29.10
N MET A 360 -8.38 9.59 -28.04
CA MET A 360 -7.09 10.27 -27.83
C MET A 360 -5.95 9.26 -27.66
N LEU A 361 -6.19 8.19 -26.88
CA LEU A 361 -5.21 7.12 -26.69
C LEU A 361 -4.82 6.45 -27.99
N ASN A 362 -5.80 6.15 -28.85
CA ASN A 362 -5.53 5.49 -30.12
C ASN A 362 -4.85 6.41 -31.15
N ASN A 363 -5.07 7.72 -31.09
CA ASN A 363 -4.31 8.68 -31.88
C ASN A 363 -2.82 8.66 -31.49
N VAL A 364 -2.52 8.71 -30.17
CA VAL A 364 -1.14 8.61 -29.68
C VAL A 364 -0.51 7.26 -30.07
N LEU A 365 -1.26 6.18 -29.98
CA LEU A 365 -0.81 4.85 -30.35
C LEU A 365 -0.49 4.75 -31.85
N ALA A 366 -1.32 5.33 -32.72
CA ALA A 366 -1.10 5.38 -34.16
C ALA A 366 0.17 6.19 -34.51
N ASP A 367 0.32 7.37 -33.92
CA ASP A 367 1.50 8.21 -34.07
C ASP A 367 2.79 7.50 -33.61
N ALA A 368 2.71 6.81 -32.46
CA ALA A 368 3.81 6.02 -31.94
C ALA A 368 4.24 4.91 -32.91
N GLN A 369 3.28 4.17 -33.47
CA GLN A 369 3.55 3.09 -34.44
C GLN A 369 4.13 3.60 -35.78
N ILE A 370 3.78 4.82 -36.17
CA ILE A 370 4.37 5.48 -37.35
C ILE A 370 5.83 5.86 -37.09
N ARG A 371 6.13 6.43 -35.93
CA ARG A 371 7.49 6.88 -35.56
C ARG A 371 8.45 5.70 -35.33
N VAL A 372 8.00 4.70 -34.61
CA VAL A 372 8.77 3.48 -34.31
C VAL A 372 7.91 2.28 -34.64
N GLN A 373 8.25 1.58 -35.70
CA GLN A 373 7.50 0.40 -36.12
C GLN A 373 7.52 -0.69 -35.06
N PRO A 374 6.37 -1.37 -34.84
CA PRO A 374 6.29 -2.50 -33.90
C PRO A 374 7.31 -3.59 -34.22
N PRO A 375 7.89 -4.24 -33.21
CA PRO A 375 8.94 -5.25 -33.38
C PRO A 375 8.44 -6.45 -34.19
N THR A 376 9.43 -7.10 -34.86
CA THR A 376 9.21 -8.33 -35.63
C THR A 376 10.15 -9.41 -35.08
N ASP A 377 9.63 -10.58 -34.75
CA ASP A 377 10.42 -11.75 -34.35
C ASP A 377 10.08 -12.93 -35.25
N LYS A 378 11.12 -13.61 -35.79
CA LYS A 378 10.98 -14.81 -36.67
C LYS A 378 9.97 -14.65 -37.79
N GLY A 379 9.90 -13.47 -38.40
CA GLY A 379 8.98 -13.16 -39.48
C GLY A 379 7.54 -12.83 -39.04
N ARG A 380 7.25 -12.87 -37.74
CA ARG A 380 5.95 -12.44 -37.17
C ARG A 380 6.06 -11.01 -36.68
N ARG A 381 5.27 -10.11 -37.25
CA ARG A 381 5.20 -8.70 -36.81
C ARG A 381 4.18 -8.51 -35.71
N LEU A 382 4.53 -7.74 -34.67
CA LEU A 382 3.58 -7.28 -33.69
C LEU A 382 2.55 -6.35 -34.36
N LYS A 383 1.25 -6.67 -34.16
CA LYS A 383 0.13 -5.82 -34.58
C LYS A 383 -0.60 -5.37 -33.32
N ILE A 384 -0.68 -4.08 -33.10
CA ILE A 384 -1.43 -3.48 -32.01
C ILE A 384 -2.74 -2.97 -32.60
N TYR A 385 -3.85 -3.38 -32.01
CA TYR A 385 -5.19 -3.08 -32.52
C TYR A 385 -5.76 -1.79 -31.96
N TYR A 386 -5.77 -1.67 -30.62
CA TYR A 386 -6.24 -0.48 -29.92
C TYR A 386 -5.77 -0.49 -28.47
N MET A 387 -5.93 0.67 -27.83
CA MET A 387 -5.64 0.88 -26.41
C MET A 387 -6.82 1.57 -25.75
N THR A 388 -7.12 1.20 -24.51
CA THR A 388 -8.16 1.82 -23.67
C THR A 388 -7.68 2.00 -22.26
N GLN A 389 -8.21 2.97 -21.53
CA GLN A 389 -7.96 3.14 -20.10
C GLN A 389 -9.01 2.37 -19.30
N THR A 390 -8.56 1.54 -18.37
CA THR A 390 -9.42 0.70 -17.51
C THR A 390 -9.45 1.15 -16.06
N GLY A 391 -8.46 1.95 -15.61
CA GLY A 391 -8.36 2.39 -14.23
C GLY A 391 -7.69 3.75 -14.07
N ILE A 392 -7.87 4.31 -12.88
CA ILE A 392 -7.19 5.52 -12.35
C ILE A 392 -6.58 5.16 -11.00
N LYS A 393 -5.65 5.97 -10.48
CA LYS A 393 -4.98 5.78 -9.17
C LYS A 393 -4.34 4.39 -8.96
N PRO A 394 -3.43 3.92 -9.86
CA PRO A 394 -2.79 4.65 -10.94
C PRO A 394 -3.52 4.52 -12.29
N PRO A 395 -3.21 5.38 -13.28
CA PRO A 395 -3.69 5.22 -14.64
C PRO A 395 -3.29 3.86 -15.22
N CYS A 396 -4.28 3.05 -15.60
CA CYS A 396 -4.10 1.71 -16.14
C CYS A 396 -4.62 1.65 -17.58
N PHE A 397 -3.77 1.23 -18.50
CA PHE A 397 -4.09 1.13 -19.92
C PHE A 397 -3.97 -0.31 -20.39
N VAL A 398 -4.98 -0.80 -21.09
CA VAL A 398 -4.96 -2.11 -21.74
C VAL A 398 -4.70 -1.93 -23.23
N ILE A 399 -3.68 -2.62 -23.72
CA ILE A 399 -3.29 -2.64 -25.14
C ILE A 399 -3.61 -4.01 -25.71
N PHE A 400 -4.44 -4.04 -26.74
CA PHE A 400 -4.82 -5.28 -27.43
C PHE A 400 -3.92 -5.50 -28.65
N CYS A 401 -3.29 -6.67 -28.74
CA CYS A 401 -2.38 -7.04 -29.82
C CYS A 401 -2.64 -8.46 -30.33
N ASN A 402 -1.88 -8.85 -31.40
CA ASN A 402 -1.95 -10.20 -31.97
C ASN A 402 -1.15 -11.25 -31.19
N SER A 403 -0.12 -10.83 -30.44
CA SER A 403 0.72 -11.72 -29.66
C SER A 403 1.41 -10.96 -28.53
N ARG A 404 1.21 -11.42 -27.28
CA ARG A 404 1.85 -10.87 -26.08
C ARG A 404 3.37 -11.07 -26.12
N GLU A 405 3.83 -12.21 -26.61
CA GLU A 405 5.26 -12.56 -26.70
C GLU A 405 6.08 -11.58 -27.56
N LEU A 406 5.44 -11.01 -28.59
CA LEU A 406 6.07 -10.03 -29.48
C LEU A 406 6.15 -8.64 -28.88
N PHE A 407 5.43 -8.38 -27.78
CA PHE A 407 5.40 -7.07 -27.13
C PHE A 407 6.59 -6.93 -26.18
N HIS A 408 7.76 -6.69 -26.75
CA HIS A 408 9.01 -6.55 -25.99
C HIS A 408 8.95 -5.41 -24.97
N PHE A 409 9.57 -5.59 -23.80
CA PHE A 409 9.66 -4.59 -22.74
C PHE A 409 10.13 -3.21 -23.24
N SER A 410 11.12 -3.16 -24.13
CA SER A 410 11.60 -1.90 -24.71
C SER A 410 10.53 -1.14 -25.49
N TYR A 411 9.65 -1.87 -26.20
CA TYR A 411 8.54 -1.26 -26.92
C TYR A 411 7.41 -0.82 -25.99
N GLN A 412 7.15 -1.58 -24.95
CA GLN A 412 6.22 -1.19 -23.89
C GLN A 412 6.64 0.14 -23.24
N ARG A 413 7.93 0.25 -22.86
CA ARG A 413 8.49 1.48 -22.31
C ARG A 413 8.44 2.64 -23.30
N TYR A 414 8.64 2.37 -24.59
CA TYR A 414 8.49 3.38 -25.62
C TYR A 414 7.05 3.92 -25.69
N ILE A 415 6.04 3.04 -25.70
CA ILE A 415 4.63 3.45 -25.71
C ILE A 415 4.27 4.23 -24.44
N GLU A 416 4.72 3.80 -23.26
CA GLU A 416 4.54 4.55 -22.01
C GLU A 416 5.11 5.96 -22.13
N ASN A 417 6.33 6.11 -22.65
CA ASN A 417 6.95 7.42 -22.85
C ASN A 417 6.16 8.30 -23.83
N GLN A 418 5.55 7.72 -24.88
CA GLN A 418 4.67 8.47 -25.78
C GLN A 418 3.40 8.96 -25.08
N ILE A 419 2.77 8.12 -24.27
CA ILE A 419 1.60 8.50 -23.45
C ILE A 419 1.97 9.66 -22.51
N ARG A 420 3.09 9.53 -21.79
CA ARG A 420 3.59 10.58 -20.88
C ARG A 420 3.93 11.88 -21.60
N SER A 421 4.51 11.81 -22.79
CA SER A 421 4.88 13.00 -23.54
C SER A 421 3.68 13.83 -24.00
N VAL A 422 2.52 13.18 -24.18
CA VAL A 422 1.29 13.85 -24.64
C VAL A 422 0.41 14.28 -23.47
N PHE A 423 0.24 13.41 -22.45
CA PHE A 423 -0.71 13.63 -21.36
C PHE A 423 -0.07 14.08 -20.05
N GLY A 424 1.26 14.07 -19.95
CA GLY A 424 1.99 14.39 -18.72
C GLY A 424 2.07 13.19 -17.81
N LEU A 425 1.05 12.92 -16.99
CA LEU A 425 0.99 11.87 -15.97
C LEU A 425 2.20 11.94 -15.01
N GLU A 426 2.64 13.17 -14.70
CA GLU A 426 3.73 13.43 -13.79
C GLU A 426 3.32 13.07 -12.35
N GLY A 427 4.22 12.48 -11.61
CA GLY A 427 3.99 12.07 -10.23
C GLY A 427 3.23 10.75 -10.07
N THR A 428 2.72 10.14 -11.14
CA THR A 428 2.00 8.86 -11.06
C THR A 428 2.64 7.78 -11.91
N PRO A 429 2.78 6.55 -11.43
CA PRO A 429 3.15 5.42 -12.26
C PRO A 429 2.05 5.14 -13.29
N VAL A 430 2.41 4.47 -14.38
CA VAL A 430 1.49 4.06 -15.43
C VAL A 430 1.57 2.54 -15.57
N HIS A 431 0.42 1.89 -15.52
CA HIS A 431 0.34 0.46 -15.74
C HIS A 431 -0.12 0.16 -17.17
N LEU A 432 0.71 -0.58 -17.92
CA LEU A 432 0.37 -1.07 -19.26
C LEU A 432 0.12 -2.57 -19.22
N ILE A 433 -1.11 -2.98 -19.46
CA ILE A 433 -1.52 -4.38 -19.54
C ILE A 433 -1.61 -4.77 -21.02
N ILE A 434 -0.86 -5.78 -21.42
CA ILE A 434 -0.86 -6.29 -22.77
C ILE A 434 -1.79 -7.50 -22.83
N ARG A 435 -2.84 -7.43 -23.66
CA ARG A 435 -3.78 -8.55 -23.91
C ARG A 435 -3.71 -9.02 -25.36
N GLN A 436 -3.73 -10.32 -25.55
CA GLN A 436 -3.82 -10.92 -26.88
C GLN A 436 -5.31 -11.03 -27.27
N LYS A 437 -5.62 -10.75 -28.54
CA LYS A 437 -6.99 -10.89 -29.05
C LYS A 437 -7.41 -12.37 -29.00
N GLY A 438 -8.40 -12.69 -28.16
CA GLY A 438 -8.89 -14.05 -27.95
C GLY A 438 -8.63 -14.59 -26.54
N ASP A 439 -7.86 -13.90 -25.69
CA ASP A 439 -7.81 -14.20 -24.26
C ASP A 439 -9.20 -13.91 -23.68
N GLN A 440 -9.86 -14.93 -23.15
CA GLN A 440 -11.15 -14.78 -22.45
C GLN A 440 -10.90 -14.08 -21.11
N GLU A 441 -11.88 -13.27 -20.67
CA GLU A 441 -11.91 -12.54 -19.40
C GLU A 441 -11.72 -13.43 -18.17
#